data_856205754b9feed6bf1643d49be0dc9d
#
_entry.id   856205754b9feed6bf1643d49be0dc9d
#
_cell.length_a   1.000
_cell.length_b   1.000
_cell.length_c   1.000
_cell.angle_alpha   90.00
_cell.angle_beta   90.00
_cell.angle_gamma   90.00
#
_symmetry.space_group_name_H-M   'P 1'
#
loop_
_entity.id
_entity.type
_entity.pdbx_description
1 polymer ?
#
loop_
_entity_poly.entity_id
_entity_poly.type
_entity_poly.pdbx_seq_one_letter_code
_entity_poly.pdbx_strand_id
1 'polypeptide(L)'
;MWFECRCCRLGVHFFAVSMKDILLHLLVSFGYAGLAVFLWRDALAPAAAQDVPTRSPWAPIALVFPLGLHALLLFRAIFDGDALYLGVGTAISVIIWLTVLIYWTWSFFYRLEGLQVLVVPAAAALSLLPVALPAVHPLTNTHLAAFKAHLIISLLAYSLFTIASLHVLMMAVMERRLHRGNLPQFMRNLPPLLTMERLLFRIIFAGFVLLTLTLGSGILFSEELFGKPMQFTHKTVFGFLSWIIFGAMLAGRALYGWRGRVAMRWTLAGFLSLVLAYIGSKFVLEILLQR
;
A
#
# COMPACT_ATOMS: atom_id res chain seq x y z
N MET A 1 42.65 -0.66 41.51
CA MET A 1 42.53 -1.98 40.88
C MET A 1 41.11 -2.17 40.46
N TRP A 2 40.75 -1.56 39.32
CA TRP A 2 39.41 -1.56 38.73
C TRP A 2 39.52 -2.26 37.40
N PHE A 3 39.04 -3.50 37.30
CA PHE A 3 38.79 -4.18 36.05
C PHE A 3 37.34 -3.85 35.63
N GLU A 4 37.16 -2.83 34.81
CA GLU A 4 35.91 -2.61 34.12
C GLU A 4 35.82 -3.57 32.93
N CYS A 5 34.87 -4.47 33.06
CA CYS A 5 34.52 -5.46 32.05
C CYS A 5 33.94 -4.76 30.82
N ARG A 6 34.74 -4.64 29.73
CA ARG A 6 34.44 -3.97 28.47
C ARG A 6 33.53 -4.81 27.53
N CYS A 7 32.72 -5.71 28.07
CA CYS A 7 31.88 -6.64 27.31
C CYS A 7 30.37 -6.29 27.25
N CYS A 8 29.94 -5.14 27.76
CA CYS A 8 28.52 -4.74 27.75
C CYS A 8 28.20 -3.59 26.77
N ARG A 9 28.78 -3.55 25.57
CA ARG A 9 28.46 -2.54 24.56
C ARG A 9 28.02 -3.14 23.21
N LEU A 10 27.26 -4.23 23.27
CA LEU A 10 26.37 -4.64 22.18
C LEU A 10 24.94 -4.61 22.77
N GLY A 11 24.51 -3.40 23.11
CA GLY A 11 23.12 -3.12 23.43
C GLY A 11 22.31 -3.27 22.15
N VAL A 12 21.94 -4.48 21.81
CA VAL A 12 20.78 -4.75 20.98
C VAL A 12 19.60 -4.24 21.80
N HIS A 13 19.25 -2.96 21.63
CA HIS A 13 17.93 -2.47 21.98
C HIS A 13 16.95 -3.18 21.06
N PHE A 14 16.64 -4.43 21.38
CA PHE A 14 15.38 -5.02 21.04
C PHE A 14 14.35 -4.10 21.71
N PHE A 15 13.82 -3.15 20.94
CA PHE A 15 12.62 -2.44 21.33
C PHE A 15 11.60 -3.54 21.59
N ALA A 16 11.37 -3.85 22.86
CA ALA A 16 10.41 -4.86 23.26
C ALA A 16 9.03 -4.33 22.85
N VAL A 17 8.58 -4.71 21.65
CA VAL A 17 7.20 -4.46 21.24
C VAL A 17 6.34 -5.00 22.36
N SER A 18 5.58 -4.12 23.00
CA SER A 18 4.79 -4.51 24.17
C SER A 18 3.89 -5.69 23.79
N MET A 19 3.74 -6.67 24.67
CA MET A 19 2.83 -7.80 24.45
C MET A 19 1.42 -7.31 24.06
N LYS A 20 1.00 -6.15 24.59
CA LYS A 20 -0.27 -5.50 24.24
C LYS A 20 -0.32 -5.06 22.78
N ASP A 21 0.78 -4.55 22.23
CA ASP A 21 0.86 -4.11 20.83
C ASP A 21 0.85 -5.30 19.88
N ILE A 22 1.54 -6.39 20.24
CA ILE A 22 1.49 -7.67 19.48
C ILE A 22 0.05 -8.19 19.41
N LEU A 23 -0.65 -8.24 20.54
CA LEU A 23 -2.04 -8.70 20.61
C LEU A 23 -2.96 -7.81 19.75
N LEU A 24 -2.77 -6.49 19.76
CA LEU A 24 -3.55 -5.58 18.93
C LEU A 24 -3.30 -5.79 17.43
N HIS A 25 -2.03 -5.99 17.02
CA HIS A 25 -1.70 -6.30 15.62
C HIS A 25 -2.32 -7.64 15.18
N LEU A 26 -2.27 -8.66 16.04
CA LEU A 26 -2.93 -9.93 15.77
C LEU A 26 -4.44 -9.76 15.65
N LEU A 27 -5.07 -8.98 16.53
CA LEU A 27 -6.51 -8.72 16.48
C LEU A 27 -6.91 -8.02 15.16
N VAL A 28 -6.13 -7.02 14.71
CA VAL A 28 -6.34 -6.36 13.40
C VAL A 28 -6.21 -7.37 12.26
N SER A 29 -5.12 -8.15 12.27
CA SER A 29 -4.86 -9.15 11.23
C SER A 29 -5.95 -10.21 11.17
N PHE A 30 -6.37 -10.75 12.32
CA PHE A 30 -7.49 -11.72 12.38
C PHE A 30 -8.82 -11.10 11.97
N GLY A 31 -9.06 -9.83 12.28
CA GLY A 31 -10.25 -9.10 11.81
C GLY A 31 -10.32 -9.03 10.28
N TYR A 32 -9.22 -8.64 9.64
CA TYR A 32 -9.12 -8.65 8.18
C TYR A 32 -9.16 -10.07 7.61
N ALA A 33 -8.47 -11.04 8.23
CA ALA A 33 -8.43 -12.43 7.76
C ALA A 33 -9.82 -13.09 7.84
N GLY A 34 -10.54 -12.90 8.93
CA GLY A 34 -11.91 -13.40 9.09
C GLY A 34 -12.84 -12.83 8.03
N LEU A 35 -12.75 -11.51 7.78
CA LEU A 35 -13.51 -10.87 6.71
C LEU A 35 -13.08 -11.37 5.32
N ALA A 36 -11.79 -11.59 5.08
CA ALA A 36 -11.30 -12.16 3.83
C ALA A 36 -11.86 -13.56 3.58
N VAL A 37 -11.87 -14.42 4.60
CA VAL A 37 -12.44 -15.77 4.51
C VAL A 37 -13.95 -15.71 4.23
N PHE A 38 -14.67 -14.81 4.90
CA PHE A 38 -16.09 -14.60 4.66
C PHE A 38 -16.36 -14.19 3.20
N LEU A 39 -15.62 -13.19 2.69
CA LEU A 39 -15.75 -12.70 1.31
C LEU A 39 -15.35 -13.76 0.27
N TRP A 40 -14.36 -14.61 0.59
CA TRP A 40 -13.92 -15.69 -0.29
C TRP A 40 -14.96 -16.82 -0.34
N ARG A 41 -15.58 -17.15 0.79
CA ARG A 41 -16.66 -18.15 0.82
C ARG A 41 -17.84 -17.70 -0.05
N ASP A 42 -18.25 -16.46 0.07
CA ASP A 42 -19.30 -15.88 -0.79
C ASP A 42 -18.89 -15.88 -2.27
N ALA A 43 -17.60 -15.54 -2.55
CA ALA A 43 -17.07 -15.52 -3.91
C ALA A 43 -16.96 -16.92 -4.55
N LEU A 44 -16.74 -17.96 -3.76
CA LEU A 44 -16.55 -19.35 -4.21
C LEU A 44 -17.84 -20.19 -4.12
N ALA A 45 -18.94 -19.66 -3.57
CA ALA A 45 -20.20 -20.37 -3.43
C ALA A 45 -20.75 -20.81 -4.81
N PRO A 46 -21.31 -22.04 -4.93
CA PRO A 46 -21.85 -22.54 -6.19
C PRO A 46 -23.05 -21.70 -6.68
N ALA A 47 -23.17 -21.55 -8.01
CA ALA A 47 -24.23 -20.78 -8.65
C ALA A 47 -25.66 -21.18 -8.24
N ALA A 48 -25.89 -22.46 -7.93
CA ALA A 48 -27.17 -23.00 -7.51
C ALA A 48 -27.65 -22.50 -6.13
N ALA A 49 -26.76 -21.92 -5.32
CA ALA A 49 -27.08 -21.40 -4.00
C ALA A 49 -27.38 -19.89 -3.97
N GLN A 50 -27.28 -19.20 -5.13
CA GLN A 50 -27.44 -17.76 -5.22
C GLN A 50 -28.51 -17.40 -6.25
N ASP A 51 -29.77 -17.39 -5.83
CA ASP A 51 -30.91 -16.94 -6.66
C ASP A 51 -30.91 -15.42 -6.95
N VAL A 52 -30.08 -14.65 -6.26
CA VAL A 52 -29.86 -13.21 -6.48
C VAL A 52 -28.39 -12.87 -6.18
N PRO A 53 -27.73 -12.00 -6.97
CA PRO A 53 -26.39 -11.50 -6.62
C PRO A 53 -26.52 -10.63 -5.37
N THR A 54 -26.50 -11.27 -4.21
CA THR A 54 -26.63 -10.59 -2.92
C THR A 54 -25.33 -9.89 -2.59
N ARG A 55 -25.28 -8.60 -2.91
CA ARG A 55 -24.33 -7.71 -2.27
C ARG A 55 -24.59 -7.84 -0.78
N SER A 56 -23.69 -8.46 -0.02
CA SER A 56 -23.83 -8.48 1.43
C SER A 56 -23.80 -7.02 1.92
N PRO A 57 -24.89 -6.42 2.34
CA PRO A 57 -24.95 -5.02 2.77
C PRO A 57 -24.05 -4.78 3.99
N TRP A 58 -23.69 -5.85 4.68
CA TRP A 58 -22.89 -5.84 5.90
C TRP A 58 -21.37 -5.80 5.63
N ALA A 59 -20.90 -6.20 4.44
CA ALA A 59 -19.49 -6.26 4.13
C ALA A 59 -18.76 -4.90 4.30
N PRO A 60 -19.27 -3.77 3.77
CA PRO A 60 -18.64 -2.47 3.99
C PRO A 60 -18.73 -2.01 5.45
N ILE A 61 -19.80 -2.39 6.17
CA ILE A 61 -19.95 -2.06 7.60
C ILE A 61 -18.98 -2.87 8.44
N ALA A 62 -18.85 -4.18 8.16
CA ALA A 62 -17.94 -5.07 8.87
C ALA A 62 -16.47 -4.64 8.70
N LEU A 63 -16.12 -4.01 7.56
CA LEU A 63 -14.77 -3.51 7.29
C LEU A 63 -14.38 -2.33 8.17
N VAL A 64 -15.36 -1.56 8.67
CA VAL A 64 -15.11 -0.38 9.54
C VAL A 64 -14.37 -0.77 10.81
N PHE A 65 -14.70 -1.92 11.41
CA PHE A 65 -14.09 -2.37 12.66
C PHE A 65 -12.59 -2.60 12.53
N PRO A 66 -12.09 -3.51 11.66
CA PRO A 66 -10.65 -3.72 11.50
C PRO A 66 -9.94 -2.48 10.94
N LEU A 67 -10.60 -1.67 10.11
CA LEU A 67 -10.04 -0.42 9.57
C LEU A 67 -9.81 0.62 10.68
N GLY A 68 -10.78 0.80 11.58
CA GLY A 68 -10.66 1.72 12.71
C GLY A 68 -9.64 1.26 13.74
N LEU A 69 -9.62 -0.03 14.05
CA LEU A 69 -8.62 -0.61 14.96
C LEU A 69 -7.20 -0.51 14.37
N HIS A 70 -7.04 -0.71 13.06
CA HIS A 70 -5.78 -0.53 12.36
C HIS A 70 -5.31 0.93 12.39
N ALA A 71 -6.24 1.91 12.21
CA ALA A 71 -5.93 3.32 12.35
C ALA A 71 -5.40 3.66 13.76
N LEU A 72 -6.07 3.16 14.80
CA LEU A 72 -5.63 3.34 16.19
C LEU A 72 -4.23 2.77 16.44
N LEU A 73 -3.97 1.60 15.90
CA LEU A 73 -2.67 0.93 15.98
C LEU A 73 -1.57 1.74 15.30
N LEU A 74 -1.81 2.19 14.08
CA LEU A 74 -0.88 3.05 13.33
C LEU A 74 -0.65 4.37 14.05
N PHE A 75 -1.69 4.98 14.61
CA PHE A 75 -1.54 6.20 15.40
C PHE A 75 -0.58 5.99 16.56
N ARG A 76 -0.74 4.90 17.32
CA ARG A 76 0.14 4.58 18.46
C ARG A 76 1.57 4.22 18.01
N ALA A 77 1.71 3.55 16.85
CA ALA A 77 3.01 3.15 16.34
C ALA A 77 3.82 4.32 15.74
N ILE A 78 3.12 5.35 15.21
CA ILE A 78 3.73 6.50 14.55
C ILE A 78 4.02 7.62 15.55
N PHE A 79 3.09 7.86 16.48
CA PHE A 79 3.17 8.95 17.43
C PHE A 79 3.56 8.42 18.81
N ASP A 80 4.81 8.68 19.21
CA ASP A 80 5.29 8.38 20.55
C ASP A 80 5.84 9.68 21.16
N GLY A 81 5.04 10.30 22.04
CA GLY A 81 5.30 11.64 22.55
C GLY A 81 5.33 12.69 21.43
N ASP A 82 6.41 13.46 21.36
CA ASP A 82 6.61 14.52 20.35
C ASP A 82 7.35 14.01 19.08
N ALA A 83 7.74 12.75 19.05
CA ALA A 83 8.50 12.17 17.94
C ALA A 83 7.58 11.35 16.99
N LEU A 84 7.92 11.37 15.69
CA LEU A 84 7.27 10.55 14.67
C LEU A 84 8.19 9.40 14.27
N TYR A 85 7.66 8.17 14.33
CA TYR A 85 8.37 6.95 13.95
C TYR A 85 7.75 6.35 12.70
N LEU A 86 8.49 6.30 11.59
CA LEU A 86 8.03 5.70 10.34
C LEU A 86 9.12 4.84 9.71
N GLY A 87 9.23 3.61 10.18
CA GLY A 87 10.09 2.58 9.59
C GLY A 87 9.46 1.90 8.38
N VAL A 88 10.15 0.92 7.80
CA VAL A 88 9.67 0.14 6.64
C VAL A 88 8.34 -0.54 6.94
N GLY A 89 8.25 -1.27 8.05
CA GLY A 89 7.06 -2.01 8.45
C GLY A 89 5.85 -1.10 8.64
N THR A 90 6.04 0.00 9.37
CA THR A 90 4.98 0.99 9.63
C THR A 90 4.55 1.69 8.33
N ALA A 91 5.48 2.05 7.45
CA ALA A 91 5.15 2.69 6.17
C ALA A 91 4.30 1.79 5.26
N ILE A 92 4.68 0.50 5.12
CA ILE A 92 3.89 -0.48 4.34
C ILE A 92 2.51 -0.67 4.97
N SER A 93 2.45 -0.73 6.29
CA SER A 93 1.18 -0.87 7.02
C SER A 93 0.28 0.35 6.83
N VAL A 94 0.82 1.58 6.80
CA VAL A 94 0.07 2.81 6.45
C VAL A 94 -0.42 2.77 5.00
N ILE A 95 0.44 2.36 4.06
CA ILE A 95 0.08 2.27 2.64
C ILE A 95 -1.09 1.30 2.45
N ILE A 96 -1.05 0.12 3.08
CA ILE A 96 -2.14 -0.84 2.95
C ILE A 96 -3.41 -0.37 3.67
N TRP A 97 -3.29 0.29 4.82
CA TRP A 97 -4.42 0.90 5.51
C TRP A 97 -5.11 1.96 4.64
N LEU A 98 -4.34 2.89 4.05
CA LEU A 98 -4.86 3.88 3.09
C LEU A 98 -5.48 3.21 1.86
N THR A 99 -4.87 2.12 1.37
CA THR A 99 -5.42 1.32 0.26
C THR A 99 -6.81 0.77 0.62
N VAL A 100 -6.98 0.19 1.82
CA VAL A 100 -8.28 -0.28 2.30
C VAL A 100 -9.26 0.87 2.49
N LEU A 101 -8.82 2.00 3.05
CA LEU A 101 -9.66 3.19 3.26
C LEU A 101 -10.17 3.76 1.93
N ILE A 102 -9.29 3.92 0.94
CA ILE A 102 -9.66 4.40 -0.40
C ILE A 102 -10.61 3.40 -1.06
N TYR A 103 -10.28 2.09 -1.00
CA TYR A 103 -11.15 1.04 -1.50
C TYR A 103 -12.53 1.10 -0.84
N TRP A 104 -12.60 1.18 0.49
CA TRP A 104 -13.84 1.26 1.26
C TRP A 104 -14.68 2.48 0.86
N THR A 105 -14.07 3.66 0.78
CA THR A 105 -14.74 4.90 0.36
C THR A 105 -15.28 4.78 -1.06
N TRP A 106 -14.49 4.23 -2.00
CA TRP A 106 -14.90 4.09 -3.40
C TRP A 106 -15.96 3.00 -3.62
N SER A 107 -16.00 2.00 -2.74
CA SER A 107 -17.02 0.92 -2.82
C SER A 107 -18.46 1.44 -2.71
N PHE A 108 -18.67 2.62 -2.15
CA PHE A 108 -19.99 3.27 -2.13
C PHE A 108 -20.40 3.85 -3.49
N PHE A 109 -19.44 4.23 -4.32
CA PHE A 109 -19.68 4.90 -5.61
C PHE A 109 -19.48 3.98 -6.80
N TYR A 110 -18.64 2.97 -6.69
CA TYR A 110 -18.26 2.07 -7.77
C TYR A 110 -18.39 0.61 -7.35
N ARG A 111 -18.74 -0.24 -8.31
CA ARG A 111 -18.75 -1.69 -8.09
C ARG A 111 -17.33 -2.25 -8.17
N LEU A 112 -16.67 -2.34 -7.03
CA LEU A 112 -15.28 -2.82 -6.89
C LEU A 112 -15.23 -4.20 -6.20
N GLU A 113 -16.32 -4.96 -6.24
CA GLU A 113 -16.52 -6.19 -5.45
C GLU A 113 -15.41 -7.23 -5.60
N GLY A 114 -14.77 -7.32 -6.78
CA GLY A 114 -13.65 -8.23 -6.96
C GLY A 114 -12.33 -7.78 -6.33
N LEU A 115 -12.13 -6.47 -6.14
CA LEU A 115 -10.87 -5.97 -5.60
C LEU A 115 -10.71 -6.29 -4.11
N GLN A 116 -11.81 -6.39 -3.36
CA GLN A 116 -11.81 -6.78 -1.94
C GLN A 116 -11.17 -8.14 -1.70
N VAL A 117 -11.31 -9.06 -2.67
CA VAL A 117 -10.73 -10.42 -2.61
C VAL A 117 -9.20 -10.39 -2.56
N LEU A 118 -8.56 -9.32 -3.02
CA LEU A 118 -7.11 -9.12 -2.98
C LEU A 118 -6.69 -8.13 -1.89
N VAL A 119 -7.44 -7.03 -1.73
CA VAL A 119 -7.08 -5.95 -0.79
C VAL A 119 -7.18 -6.40 0.66
N VAL A 120 -8.26 -7.10 1.03
CA VAL A 120 -8.51 -7.49 2.43
C VAL A 120 -7.50 -8.53 2.94
N PRO A 121 -7.17 -9.61 2.20
CA PRO A 121 -6.09 -10.52 2.62
C PRO A 121 -4.72 -9.85 2.65
N ALA A 122 -4.43 -8.96 1.71
CA ALA A 122 -3.18 -8.19 1.74
C ALA A 122 -3.10 -7.33 3.01
N ALA A 123 -4.21 -6.71 3.43
CA ALA A 123 -4.27 -5.96 4.68
C ALA A 123 -4.07 -6.85 5.90
N ALA A 124 -4.63 -8.05 5.92
CA ALA A 124 -4.41 -9.02 7.00
C ALA A 124 -2.92 -9.37 7.17
N ALA A 125 -2.22 -9.63 6.06
CA ALA A 125 -0.81 -9.97 6.10
C ALA A 125 0.09 -8.77 6.44
N LEU A 126 -0.13 -7.63 5.77
CA LEU A 126 0.76 -6.47 5.86
C LEU A 126 0.54 -5.62 7.12
N SER A 127 -0.58 -5.77 7.82
CA SER A 127 -0.81 -5.13 9.13
C SER A 127 0.09 -5.67 10.24
N LEU A 128 0.73 -6.83 10.05
CA LEU A 128 1.69 -7.42 10.99
C LEU A 128 3.13 -6.90 10.80
N LEU A 129 3.42 -6.22 9.69
CA LEU A 129 4.78 -5.77 9.39
C LEU A 129 5.41 -4.83 10.44
N PRO A 130 4.67 -3.93 11.11
CA PRO A 130 5.27 -3.11 12.18
C PRO A 130 5.84 -3.92 13.34
N VAL A 131 5.28 -5.10 13.63
CA VAL A 131 5.80 -6.03 14.65
C VAL A 131 7.06 -6.72 14.17
N ALA A 132 7.08 -7.15 12.91
CA ALA A 132 8.22 -7.84 12.31
C ALA A 132 9.40 -6.89 12.00
N LEU A 133 9.08 -5.64 11.66
CA LEU A 133 10.03 -4.60 11.24
C LEU A 133 9.74 -3.30 12.00
N PRO A 134 10.06 -3.22 13.29
CA PRO A 134 9.79 -2.05 14.11
C PRO A 134 10.63 -0.85 13.66
N ALA A 135 10.06 0.36 13.78
CA ALA A 135 10.77 1.60 13.52
C ALA A 135 11.75 1.90 14.66
N VAL A 136 13.03 2.03 14.37
CA VAL A 136 14.08 2.24 15.38
C VAL A 136 14.45 3.72 15.51
N HIS A 137 14.30 4.49 14.44
CA HIS A 137 14.75 5.88 14.40
C HIS A 137 13.60 6.85 14.21
N PRO A 138 13.53 7.93 15.01
CA PRO A 138 12.56 8.99 14.80
C PRO A 138 12.84 9.74 13.49
N LEU A 139 11.79 10.25 12.86
CA LEU A 139 11.92 11.13 11.71
C LEU A 139 12.38 12.52 12.16
N THR A 140 13.32 13.09 11.40
CA THR A 140 13.76 14.48 11.57
C THR A 140 12.79 15.45 10.88
N ASN A 141 12.78 16.72 11.28
CA ASN A 141 12.02 17.81 10.66
C ASN A 141 10.48 17.60 10.67
N THR A 142 9.97 16.81 11.60
CA THR A 142 8.54 16.50 11.73
C THR A 142 7.68 17.68 12.16
N HIS A 143 8.27 18.77 12.63
CA HIS A 143 7.58 20.02 12.98
C HIS A 143 7.17 20.83 11.73
N LEU A 144 7.84 20.63 10.58
CA LEU A 144 7.58 21.36 9.35
C LEU A 144 6.29 20.88 8.66
N ALA A 145 5.38 21.83 8.39
CA ALA A 145 4.14 21.53 7.66
C ALA A 145 4.40 20.99 6.25
N ALA A 146 5.43 21.49 5.57
CA ALA A 146 5.84 21.04 4.25
C ALA A 146 6.27 19.55 4.28
N PHE A 147 7.00 19.12 5.32
CA PHE A 147 7.39 17.72 5.49
C PHE A 147 6.16 16.80 5.69
N LYS A 148 5.22 17.21 6.55
CA LYS A 148 3.97 16.46 6.77
C LYS A 148 3.16 16.35 5.49
N ALA A 149 3.02 17.44 4.73
CA ALA A 149 2.31 17.45 3.45
C ALA A 149 2.99 16.51 2.44
N HIS A 150 4.31 16.61 2.27
CA HIS A 150 5.07 15.71 1.40
C HIS A 150 4.87 14.23 1.78
N LEU A 151 4.92 13.91 3.07
CA LEU A 151 4.72 12.55 3.57
C LEU A 151 3.31 12.03 3.24
N ILE A 152 2.27 12.82 3.51
CA ILE A 152 0.88 12.46 3.21
C ILE A 152 0.68 12.24 1.70
N ILE A 153 1.14 13.18 0.87
CA ILE A 153 1.00 13.10 -0.59
C ILE A 153 1.72 11.86 -1.12
N SER A 154 2.93 11.57 -0.64
CA SER A 154 3.68 10.38 -1.06
C SER A 154 2.99 9.09 -0.64
N LEU A 155 2.50 8.97 0.60
CA LEU A 155 1.78 7.78 1.07
C LEU A 155 0.48 7.55 0.29
N LEU A 156 -0.26 8.62 -0.05
CA LEU A 156 -1.44 8.54 -0.92
C LEU A 156 -1.07 8.08 -2.34
N ALA A 157 0.02 8.60 -2.93
CA ALA A 157 0.50 8.16 -4.23
C ALA A 157 0.83 6.66 -4.23
N TYR A 158 1.59 6.18 -3.24
CA TYR A 158 1.89 4.74 -3.06
C TYR A 158 0.62 3.90 -2.93
N SER A 159 -0.37 4.38 -2.17
CA SER A 159 -1.63 3.66 -1.96
C SER A 159 -2.44 3.55 -3.25
N LEU A 160 -2.53 4.61 -4.07
CA LEU A 160 -3.21 4.56 -5.36
C LEU A 160 -2.51 3.61 -6.33
N PHE A 161 -1.17 3.62 -6.40
CA PHE A 161 -0.45 2.67 -7.24
C PHE A 161 -0.52 1.23 -6.72
N THR A 162 -0.65 1.03 -5.42
CA THR A 162 -0.96 -0.29 -4.84
C THR A 162 -2.33 -0.78 -5.30
N ILE A 163 -3.36 0.08 -5.25
CA ILE A 163 -4.70 -0.24 -5.79
C ILE A 163 -4.60 -0.55 -7.28
N ALA A 164 -3.90 0.27 -8.08
CA ALA A 164 -3.72 0.05 -9.51
C ALA A 164 -3.08 -1.31 -9.79
N SER A 165 -2.06 -1.69 -9.03
CA SER A 165 -1.35 -2.95 -9.20
C SER A 165 -2.21 -4.17 -8.82
N LEU A 166 -2.94 -4.11 -7.71
CA LEU A 166 -3.89 -5.15 -7.32
C LEU A 166 -5.02 -5.27 -8.35
N HIS A 167 -5.50 -4.14 -8.88
CA HIS A 167 -6.51 -4.11 -9.93
C HIS A 167 -6.01 -4.75 -11.23
N VAL A 168 -4.76 -4.48 -11.63
CA VAL A 168 -4.10 -5.12 -12.78
C VAL A 168 -3.96 -6.62 -12.58
N LEU A 169 -3.56 -7.08 -11.38
CA LEU A 169 -3.46 -8.51 -11.08
C LEU A 169 -4.83 -9.19 -11.22
N MET A 170 -5.89 -8.55 -10.74
CA MET A 170 -7.25 -9.06 -10.89
C MET A 170 -7.66 -9.12 -12.37
N MET A 171 -7.40 -8.05 -13.15
CA MET A 171 -7.67 -8.04 -14.60
C MET A 171 -6.90 -9.16 -15.33
N ALA A 172 -5.63 -9.38 -14.98
CA ALA A 172 -4.81 -10.44 -15.58
C ALA A 172 -5.34 -11.85 -15.29
N VAL A 173 -5.81 -12.08 -14.05
CA VAL A 173 -6.45 -13.36 -13.68
C VAL A 173 -7.77 -13.53 -14.44
N MET A 174 -8.59 -12.49 -14.51
CA MET A 174 -9.86 -12.51 -15.23
C MET A 174 -9.64 -12.78 -16.73
N GLU A 175 -8.69 -12.11 -17.38
CA GLU A 175 -8.36 -12.35 -18.79
C GLU A 175 -7.95 -13.80 -19.05
N ARG A 176 -7.06 -14.37 -18.20
CA ARG A 176 -6.63 -15.78 -18.31
C ARG A 176 -7.78 -16.77 -18.14
N ARG A 177 -8.71 -16.49 -17.21
CA ARG A 177 -9.87 -17.36 -16.96
C ARG A 177 -10.89 -17.29 -18.08
N LEU A 178 -11.12 -16.08 -18.64
CA LEU A 178 -11.96 -15.89 -19.84
C LEU A 178 -11.46 -16.72 -21.02
N HIS A 179 -10.15 -16.70 -21.32
CA HIS A 179 -9.58 -17.48 -22.41
C HIS A 179 -9.71 -19.00 -22.21
N ARG A 180 -9.78 -19.48 -20.97
CA ARG A 180 -9.96 -20.90 -20.64
C ARG A 180 -11.44 -21.34 -20.57
N GLY A 181 -12.38 -20.43 -20.81
CA GLY A 181 -13.81 -20.72 -20.72
C GLY A 181 -14.33 -21.06 -19.32
N ASN A 182 -13.51 -20.92 -18.28
CA ASN A 182 -13.84 -21.29 -16.91
C ASN A 182 -13.77 -20.07 -15.98
N LEU A 183 -14.89 -19.33 -15.92
CA LEU A 183 -15.04 -18.17 -15.04
C LEU A 183 -15.62 -18.59 -13.70
N PRO A 184 -14.89 -18.40 -12.59
CA PRO A 184 -15.47 -18.51 -11.24
C PRO A 184 -16.67 -17.56 -11.09
N GLN A 185 -17.64 -17.93 -10.25
CA GLN A 185 -18.90 -17.19 -10.05
C GLN A 185 -18.65 -15.71 -9.74
N PHE A 186 -17.75 -15.41 -8.82
CA PHE A 186 -17.45 -14.03 -8.42
C PHE A 186 -16.92 -13.15 -9.57
N MET A 187 -16.26 -13.75 -10.57
CA MET A 187 -15.77 -13.02 -11.75
C MET A 187 -16.87 -12.71 -12.75
N ARG A 188 -17.99 -13.44 -12.74
CA ARG A 188 -19.16 -13.15 -13.59
C ARG A 188 -19.87 -11.87 -13.19
N ASN A 189 -19.80 -11.52 -11.90
CA ASN A 189 -20.38 -10.31 -11.34
C ASN A 189 -19.47 -9.07 -11.47
N LEU A 190 -18.22 -9.26 -11.95
CA LEU A 190 -17.30 -8.15 -12.17
C LEU A 190 -17.71 -7.30 -13.38
N PRO A 191 -17.43 -5.99 -13.35
CA PRO A 191 -17.62 -5.14 -14.51
C PRO A 191 -16.84 -5.65 -15.73
N PRO A 192 -17.31 -5.37 -16.96
CA PRO A 192 -16.57 -5.71 -18.17
C PRO A 192 -15.13 -5.17 -18.12
N LEU A 193 -14.17 -5.92 -18.69
CA LEU A 193 -12.75 -5.56 -18.71
C LEU A 193 -12.48 -4.12 -19.18
N LEU A 194 -13.27 -3.63 -20.14
CA LEU A 194 -13.17 -2.24 -20.61
C LEU A 194 -13.52 -1.20 -19.54
N THR A 195 -14.47 -1.52 -18.67
CA THR A 195 -14.84 -0.64 -17.54
C THR A 195 -13.74 -0.65 -16.48
N MET A 196 -13.20 -1.84 -16.20
CA MET A 196 -12.05 -2.00 -15.28
C MET A 196 -10.83 -1.25 -15.79
N GLU A 197 -10.56 -1.31 -17.08
CA GLU A 197 -9.46 -0.58 -17.72
C GLU A 197 -9.63 0.94 -17.59
N ARG A 198 -10.84 1.46 -17.82
CA ARG A 198 -11.12 2.90 -17.64
C ARG A 198 -10.86 3.35 -16.20
N LEU A 199 -11.29 2.54 -15.23
CA LEU A 199 -11.04 2.81 -13.82
C LEU A 199 -9.54 2.79 -13.51
N LEU A 200 -8.80 1.79 -14.03
CA LEU A 200 -7.36 1.69 -13.88
C LEU A 200 -6.66 2.98 -14.31
N PHE A 201 -6.97 3.50 -15.50
CA PHE A 201 -6.34 4.72 -16.00
C PHE A 201 -6.70 5.97 -15.18
N ARG A 202 -7.91 6.03 -14.60
CA ARG A 202 -8.27 7.12 -13.67
C ARG A 202 -7.44 7.06 -12.38
N ILE A 203 -7.26 5.87 -11.81
CA ILE A 203 -6.45 5.66 -10.61
C ILE A 203 -5.00 6.05 -10.91
N ILE A 204 -4.44 5.57 -12.03
CA ILE A 204 -3.06 5.87 -12.41
C ILE A 204 -2.86 7.37 -12.67
N PHE A 205 -3.81 8.04 -13.31
CA PHE A 205 -3.74 9.49 -13.52
C PHE A 205 -3.71 10.25 -12.18
N ALA A 206 -4.61 9.93 -11.25
CA ALA A 206 -4.62 10.51 -9.91
C ALA A 206 -3.31 10.22 -9.16
N GLY A 207 -2.83 8.96 -9.21
CA GLY A 207 -1.53 8.57 -8.64
C GLY A 207 -0.36 9.32 -9.27
N PHE A 208 -0.37 9.52 -10.59
CA PHE A 208 0.67 10.26 -11.31
C PHE A 208 0.72 11.74 -10.92
N VAL A 209 -0.43 12.38 -10.73
CA VAL A 209 -0.50 13.75 -10.20
C VAL A 209 0.13 13.83 -8.81
N LEU A 210 -0.24 12.92 -7.90
CA LEU A 210 0.35 12.87 -6.56
C LEU A 210 1.85 12.55 -6.59
N LEU A 211 2.28 11.65 -7.48
CA LEU A 211 3.71 11.34 -7.65
C LEU A 211 4.49 12.55 -8.17
N THR A 212 3.91 13.31 -9.10
CA THR A 212 4.49 14.56 -9.60
C THR A 212 4.64 15.59 -8.48
N LEU A 213 3.61 15.75 -7.64
CA LEU A 213 3.68 16.61 -6.46
C LEU A 213 4.71 16.11 -5.44
N THR A 214 4.82 14.80 -5.24
CA THR A 214 5.82 14.19 -4.36
C THR A 214 7.24 14.48 -4.85
N LEU A 215 7.52 14.23 -6.12
CA LEU A 215 8.84 14.50 -6.71
C LEU A 215 9.13 16.01 -6.74
N GLY A 216 8.15 16.82 -7.15
CA GLY A 216 8.28 18.28 -7.17
C GLY A 216 8.57 18.86 -5.79
N SER A 217 7.80 18.48 -4.77
CA SER A 217 8.06 18.93 -3.40
C SER A 217 9.41 18.42 -2.86
N GLY A 218 9.79 17.19 -3.19
CA GLY A 218 11.08 16.63 -2.81
C GLY A 218 12.28 17.36 -3.43
N ILE A 219 12.14 17.94 -4.63
CA ILE A 219 13.16 18.74 -5.29
C ILE A 219 13.18 20.17 -4.74
N LEU A 220 12.02 20.83 -4.75
CA LEU A 220 11.91 22.25 -4.40
C LEU A 220 12.24 22.53 -2.94
N PHE A 221 11.87 21.63 -2.05
CA PHE A 221 12.05 21.78 -0.60
C PHE A 221 13.09 20.82 -0.02
N SER A 222 14.03 20.32 -0.84
CA SER A 222 15.00 19.31 -0.42
C SER A 222 15.79 19.73 0.82
N GLU A 223 16.28 20.97 0.86
CA GLU A 223 17.04 21.50 1.99
C GLU A 223 16.18 21.69 3.24
N GLU A 224 14.96 22.20 3.08
CA GLU A 224 14.01 22.38 4.19
C GLU A 224 13.49 21.04 4.73
N LEU A 225 13.17 20.09 3.83
CA LEU A 225 12.60 18.79 4.20
C LEU A 225 13.64 17.83 4.79
N PHE A 226 14.84 17.82 4.23
CA PHE A 226 15.86 16.81 4.55
C PHE A 226 17.17 17.38 5.10
N GLY A 227 17.29 18.71 5.20
CA GLY A 227 18.50 19.40 5.69
C GLY A 227 19.71 19.25 4.77
N LYS A 228 19.53 18.78 3.53
CA LYS A 228 20.57 18.52 2.55
C LYS A 228 20.09 18.89 1.15
N PRO A 229 20.97 19.38 0.26
CA PRO A 229 20.61 19.59 -1.14
C PRO A 229 20.25 18.26 -1.79
N MET A 230 19.49 18.32 -2.87
CA MET A 230 19.01 17.14 -3.59
C MET A 230 20.18 16.21 -3.96
N GLN A 231 20.12 14.98 -3.50
CA GLN A 231 21.11 13.96 -3.83
C GLN A 231 20.49 12.92 -4.77
N PHE A 232 21.24 12.54 -5.81
CA PHE A 232 20.89 11.44 -6.70
C PHE A 232 21.14 10.09 -6.02
N THR A 233 20.27 9.75 -5.08
CA THR A 233 20.27 8.45 -4.41
C THR A 233 19.45 7.43 -5.21
N HIS A 234 19.60 6.15 -4.91
CA HIS A 234 18.77 5.10 -5.49
C HIS A 234 17.27 5.40 -5.38
N LYS A 235 16.85 5.98 -4.24
CA LYS A 235 15.45 6.42 -4.01
C LYS A 235 14.99 7.43 -5.07
N THR A 236 15.81 8.43 -5.35
CA THR A 236 15.51 9.49 -6.32
C THR A 236 15.46 8.91 -7.73
N VAL A 237 16.45 8.07 -8.11
CA VAL A 237 16.53 7.45 -9.44
C VAL A 237 15.32 6.59 -9.73
N PHE A 238 14.96 5.67 -8.82
CA PHE A 238 13.80 4.80 -9.00
C PHE A 238 12.47 5.57 -8.93
N GLY A 239 12.39 6.66 -8.16
CA GLY A 239 11.23 7.55 -8.14
C GLY A 239 11.00 8.23 -9.50
N PHE A 240 12.07 8.80 -10.10
CA PHE A 240 12.00 9.36 -11.44
C PHE A 240 11.72 8.31 -12.51
N LEU A 241 12.33 7.14 -12.42
CA LEU A 241 12.06 6.03 -13.34
C LEU A 241 10.58 5.63 -13.30
N SER A 242 10.00 5.50 -12.11
CA SER A 242 8.58 5.23 -11.95
C SER A 242 7.71 6.33 -12.57
N TRP A 243 8.07 7.60 -12.35
CA TRP A 243 7.36 8.75 -12.94
C TRP A 243 7.41 8.73 -14.47
N ILE A 244 8.58 8.44 -15.08
CA ILE A 244 8.73 8.30 -16.52
C ILE A 244 7.86 7.16 -17.04
N ILE A 245 7.86 6.00 -16.38
CA ILE A 245 7.08 4.82 -16.78
C ILE A 245 5.58 5.15 -16.78
N PHE A 246 5.05 5.75 -15.71
CA PHE A 246 3.63 6.11 -15.65
C PHE A 246 3.27 7.24 -16.61
N GLY A 247 4.14 8.23 -16.77
CA GLY A 247 3.97 9.32 -17.76
C GLY A 247 3.94 8.79 -19.18
N ALA A 248 4.90 7.92 -19.56
CA ALA A 248 4.94 7.28 -20.86
C ALA A 248 3.69 6.40 -21.10
N MET A 249 3.22 5.69 -20.07
CA MET A 249 2.00 4.90 -20.18
C MET A 249 0.76 5.75 -20.42
N LEU A 250 0.60 6.87 -19.70
CA LEU A 250 -0.50 7.82 -19.90
C LEU A 250 -0.44 8.49 -21.27
N ALA A 251 0.75 8.91 -21.71
CA ALA A 251 0.97 9.45 -23.05
C ALA A 251 0.70 8.40 -24.14
N GLY A 252 1.18 7.15 -23.94
CA GLY A 252 0.90 6.04 -24.85
C GLY A 252 -0.60 5.71 -24.95
N ARG A 253 -1.33 5.86 -23.85
CA ARG A 253 -2.80 5.75 -23.87
C ARG A 253 -3.44 6.87 -24.70
N ALA A 254 -3.01 8.11 -24.51
CA ALA A 254 -3.57 9.27 -25.21
C ALA A 254 -3.23 9.29 -26.70
N LEU A 255 -1.98 9.00 -27.06
CA LEU A 255 -1.47 9.13 -28.43
C LEU A 255 -1.66 7.86 -29.27
N TYR A 256 -1.45 6.69 -28.69
CA TYR A 256 -1.43 5.40 -29.39
C TYR A 256 -2.55 4.45 -28.97
N GLY A 257 -3.40 4.83 -28.02
CA GLY A 257 -4.51 4.02 -27.55
C GLY A 257 -4.06 2.76 -26.79
N TRP A 258 -2.93 2.77 -26.09
CA TRP A 258 -2.42 1.60 -25.33
C TRP A 258 -3.47 1.06 -24.38
N ARG A 259 -3.68 -0.26 -24.41
CA ARG A 259 -4.73 -1.00 -23.69
C ARG A 259 -4.27 -2.39 -23.26
N GLY A 260 -5.10 -3.04 -22.43
CA GLY A 260 -4.98 -4.45 -22.08
C GLY A 260 -3.60 -4.80 -21.54
N ARG A 261 -2.94 -5.79 -22.13
CA ARG A 261 -1.65 -6.32 -21.63
C ARG A 261 -0.51 -5.31 -21.59
N VAL A 262 -0.50 -4.33 -22.50
CA VAL A 262 0.51 -3.26 -22.50
C VAL A 262 0.34 -2.41 -21.25
N ALA A 263 -0.87 -1.91 -20.97
CA ALA A 263 -1.16 -1.13 -19.78
C ALA A 263 -0.85 -1.90 -18.49
N MET A 264 -1.19 -3.20 -18.43
CA MET A 264 -0.89 -4.06 -17.29
C MET A 264 0.61 -4.18 -17.02
N ARG A 265 1.41 -4.43 -18.05
CA ARG A 265 2.88 -4.56 -17.92
C ARG A 265 3.53 -3.26 -17.46
N TRP A 266 3.15 -2.15 -18.04
CA TRP A 266 3.68 -0.83 -17.67
C TRP A 266 3.28 -0.43 -16.25
N THR A 267 2.05 -0.73 -15.83
CA THR A 267 1.60 -0.49 -14.44
C THR A 267 2.44 -1.27 -13.44
N LEU A 268 2.66 -2.57 -13.67
CA LEU A 268 3.45 -3.40 -12.77
C LEU A 268 4.93 -2.99 -12.76
N ALA A 269 5.51 -2.63 -13.91
CA ALA A 269 6.88 -2.14 -13.99
C ALA A 269 7.06 -0.81 -13.25
N GLY A 270 6.13 0.14 -13.43
CA GLY A 270 6.13 1.41 -12.69
C GLY A 270 5.97 1.22 -11.20
N PHE A 271 5.06 0.34 -10.78
CA PHE A 271 4.86 0.04 -9.36
C PHE A 271 6.08 -0.65 -8.73
N LEU A 272 6.70 -1.62 -9.44
CA LEU A 272 7.92 -2.26 -8.96
C LEU A 272 9.05 -1.24 -8.77
N SER A 273 9.22 -0.33 -9.75
CA SER A 273 10.19 0.77 -9.63
C SER A 273 9.89 1.65 -8.41
N LEU A 274 8.62 1.98 -8.17
CA LEU A 274 8.19 2.78 -7.02
C LEU A 274 8.46 2.07 -5.68
N VAL A 275 8.21 0.76 -5.60
CA VAL A 275 8.51 -0.07 -4.42
C VAL A 275 10.01 -0.06 -4.15
N LEU A 276 10.86 -0.21 -5.18
CA LEU A 276 12.31 -0.14 -5.04
C LEU A 276 12.81 1.23 -4.61
N ALA A 277 12.14 2.31 -5.01
CA ALA A 277 12.49 3.67 -4.62
C ALA A 277 12.47 3.88 -3.10
N TYR A 278 11.43 3.43 -2.42
CA TYR A 278 11.27 3.68 -0.98
C TYR A 278 11.55 2.44 -0.14
N ILE A 279 10.79 1.37 -0.37
CA ILE A 279 10.88 0.14 0.44
C ILE A 279 12.25 -0.50 0.25
N GLY A 280 12.73 -0.60 -1.01
CA GLY A 280 14.05 -1.17 -1.30
C GLY A 280 15.17 -0.39 -0.65
N SER A 281 15.16 0.94 -0.72
CA SER A 281 16.22 1.78 -0.13
C SER A 281 16.19 1.73 1.41
N LYS A 282 15.02 1.78 2.02
CA LYS A 282 14.89 1.67 3.48
C LYS A 282 15.21 0.26 3.99
N PHE A 283 14.78 -0.78 3.28
CA PHE A 283 15.12 -2.16 3.61
C PHE A 283 16.63 -2.39 3.65
N VAL A 284 17.36 -1.89 2.64
CA VAL A 284 18.82 -1.96 2.60
C VAL A 284 19.44 -1.19 3.76
N LEU A 285 18.97 0.02 4.04
CA LEU A 285 19.53 0.86 5.12
C LEU A 285 19.22 0.31 6.51
N GLU A 286 17.95 -0.02 6.79
CA GLU A 286 17.51 -0.40 8.13
C GLU A 286 17.84 -1.86 8.46
N ILE A 287 17.75 -2.79 7.48
CA ILE A 287 17.87 -4.23 7.74
C ILE A 287 19.26 -4.77 7.37
N LEU A 288 19.79 -4.39 6.20
CA LEU A 288 21.09 -4.92 5.76
C LEU A 288 22.26 -4.13 6.35
N LEU A 289 22.18 -2.80 6.40
CA LEU A 289 23.27 -1.94 6.89
C LEU A 289 23.09 -1.51 8.35
N GLN A 290 21.95 -1.78 8.96
CA GLN A 290 21.62 -1.42 10.35
C GLN A 290 21.93 0.05 10.69
N ARG A 291 21.65 0.97 9.78
CA ARG A 291 21.91 2.41 9.87
C ARG A 291 20.62 3.23 9.88
#